data_dff7fd3af436533b7a6f8f9b23a5435e
#
_entry.id   dff7fd3af436533b7a6f8f9b23a5435e
#
_cell.length_a   1.000
_cell.length_b   1.000
_cell.length_c   1.000
_cell.angle_alpha   90.00
_cell.angle_beta   90.00
_cell.angle_gamma   90.00
#
_symmetry.space_group_name_H-M   'P 1'
#
loop_
_entity.id
_entity.type
_entity.pdbx_description
1 polymer ?
#
loop_
_entity_poly.entity_id
_entity_poly.type
_entity_poly.pdbx_seq_one_letter_code
_entity_poly.pdbx_strand_id
1 'polypeptide(L)'
;DSDSDGYGDNPYSTYLPDYCPNLWGNSSMSLLGCPDLDGDGWSDIEDSHPMNSLLWSDVDGDGFGDQEGTGLSDDCPEVFGISSEDKLGCIDSDGDGWSDEGDYYPSDPSRHKRSLLPMIVVLSILALVASVAGYVLRIK
;
A
#
# COMPACT_ATOMS: atom_id res chain seq x y z
N ASP A 1 -38.28 12.58 -0.80
CA ASP A 1 -37.77 11.21 -0.67
C ASP A 1 -38.45 10.37 -1.76
N SER A 2 -37.94 10.53 -2.98
CA SER A 2 -38.55 9.96 -4.18
C SER A 2 -38.24 8.49 -4.40
N ASP A 3 -37.08 8.05 -3.88
CA ASP A 3 -36.60 6.65 -3.97
C ASP A 3 -36.78 5.86 -2.67
N SER A 4 -37.23 6.53 -1.61
CA SER A 4 -37.60 5.94 -0.31
C SER A 4 -36.42 5.36 0.48
N ASP A 5 -35.27 6.02 0.43
CA ASP A 5 -34.06 5.66 1.17
C ASP A 5 -33.97 6.34 2.54
N GLY A 6 -34.84 7.33 2.82
CA GLY A 6 -34.90 8.07 4.07
C GLY A 6 -34.22 9.44 4.05
N TYR A 7 -33.58 9.79 2.96
CA TYR A 7 -33.04 11.13 2.73
C TYR A 7 -34.02 12.00 1.94
N GLY A 8 -33.93 13.30 2.04
CA GLY A 8 -34.89 14.21 1.40
C GLY A 8 -34.37 14.80 0.12
N ASP A 9 -35.17 14.79 -0.96
CA ASP A 9 -34.82 15.22 -2.33
C ASP A 9 -34.28 16.65 -2.47
N ASN A 10 -34.27 17.45 -1.39
CA ASN A 10 -33.75 18.80 -1.43
C ASN A 10 -32.26 18.83 -1.02
N PRO A 11 -31.33 18.94 -1.98
CA PRO A 11 -29.88 18.94 -1.68
C PRO A 11 -29.42 20.19 -0.91
N TYR A 12 -30.28 21.22 -0.79
CA TYR A 12 -30.01 22.41 0.02
C TYR A 12 -30.62 22.33 1.43
N SER A 13 -31.20 21.20 1.79
CA SER A 13 -31.71 20.96 3.15
C SER A 13 -30.54 20.93 4.13
N THR A 14 -30.74 21.51 5.31
CA THR A 14 -29.81 21.40 6.42
C THR A 14 -29.99 20.10 7.23
N TYR A 15 -30.97 19.29 6.84
CA TYR A 15 -31.33 18.05 7.51
C TYR A 15 -31.48 16.93 6.48
N LEU A 16 -30.58 15.98 6.51
CA LEU A 16 -30.53 14.79 5.65
C LEU A 16 -30.83 15.09 4.16
N PRO A 17 -30.02 15.91 3.48
CA PRO A 17 -30.19 16.16 2.07
C PRO A 17 -29.88 14.85 1.31
N ASP A 18 -30.62 14.62 0.22
CA ASP A 18 -30.34 13.55 -0.72
C ASP A 18 -29.62 14.11 -1.94
N TYR A 19 -28.46 13.57 -2.24
CA TYR A 19 -27.68 13.92 -3.41
C TYR A 19 -27.97 13.02 -4.61
N CYS A 20 -28.67 11.90 -4.41
CA CYS A 20 -29.07 10.95 -5.45
C CYS A 20 -30.59 10.68 -5.48
N PRO A 21 -31.48 11.69 -5.56
CA PRO A 21 -32.90 11.63 -5.21
C PRO A 21 -33.77 10.69 -6.06
N ASN A 22 -33.20 9.94 -6.97
CA ASN A 22 -33.90 8.95 -7.80
C ASN A 22 -33.19 7.60 -7.80
N LEU A 23 -32.22 7.43 -6.93
CA LEU A 23 -31.40 6.23 -6.84
C LEU A 23 -31.16 5.90 -5.38
N TRP A 24 -31.89 4.93 -4.86
CA TRP A 24 -31.80 4.49 -3.48
C TRP A 24 -30.34 4.30 -3.03
N GLY A 25 -29.97 4.87 -1.89
CA GLY A 25 -28.63 4.79 -1.35
C GLY A 25 -28.58 4.82 0.18
N ASN A 26 -27.46 4.50 0.73
CA ASN A 26 -27.22 4.42 2.17
C ASN A 26 -25.93 5.12 2.63
N SER A 27 -25.26 5.83 1.73
CA SER A 27 -24.09 6.63 2.07
C SER A 27 -24.42 7.69 3.13
N SER A 28 -23.52 7.84 4.11
CA SER A 28 -23.76 8.66 5.30
C SER A 28 -22.60 9.59 5.67
N MET A 29 -21.46 9.45 5.03
CA MET A 29 -20.24 10.23 5.25
C MET A 29 -19.94 11.19 4.08
N SER A 30 -20.24 10.77 2.86
CA SER A 30 -20.15 11.60 1.65
C SER A 30 -21.51 11.62 0.94
N LEU A 31 -21.69 12.29 -0.15
CA LEU A 31 -22.92 12.37 -0.97
C LEU A 31 -24.13 11.58 -0.39
N LEU A 32 -24.71 12.11 0.70
CA LEU A 32 -25.76 11.44 1.47
C LEU A 32 -26.90 10.93 0.56
N GLY A 33 -27.39 9.71 0.81
CA GLY A 33 -28.45 9.09 0.01
C GLY A 33 -28.00 8.53 -1.34
N CYS A 34 -26.69 8.49 -1.61
CA CYS A 34 -26.18 7.83 -2.80
C CYS A 34 -25.83 6.35 -2.51
N PRO A 35 -25.74 5.48 -3.54
CA PRO A 35 -25.28 4.11 -3.37
C PRO A 35 -23.91 4.04 -2.68
N ASP A 36 -23.82 3.07 -1.78
CA ASP A 36 -22.64 2.71 -1.00
C ASP A 36 -22.64 1.19 -0.91
N LEU A 37 -21.84 0.55 -1.73
CA LEU A 37 -21.91 -0.87 -2.00
C LEU A 37 -21.33 -1.72 -0.87
N ASP A 38 -20.26 -1.25 -0.23
CA ASP A 38 -19.58 -1.99 0.84
C ASP A 38 -20.00 -1.55 2.25
N GLY A 39 -20.73 -0.43 2.35
CA GLY A 39 -21.38 0.01 3.59
C GLY A 39 -20.45 0.75 4.56
N ASP A 40 -19.39 1.36 4.09
CA ASP A 40 -18.47 2.15 4.94
C ASP A 40 -18.94 3.58 5.19
N GLY A 41 -19.96 4.01 4.46
CA GLY A 41 -20.59 5.33 4.56
C GLY A 41 -20.17 6.29 3.46
N TRP A 42 -19.16 5.99 2.69
CA TRP A 42 -18.79 6.76 1.49
C TRP A 42 -19.63 6.28 0.30
N SER A 43 -19.99 7.19 -0.59
CA SER A 43 -20.74 6.82 -1.79
C SER A 43 -19.79 6.17 -2.81
N ASP A 44 -20.30 5.20 -3.58
CA ASP A 44 -19.54 4.53 -4.66
C ASP A 44 -18.88 5.53 -5.65
N ILE A 45 -19.39 6.78 -5.71
CA ILE A 45 -18.90 7.83 -6.61
C ILE A 45 -17.64 8.51 -6.04
N GLU A 46 -17.58 8.69 -4.73
CA GLU A 46 -16.47 9.37 -4.03
C GLU A 46 -15.55 8.40 -3.31
N ASP A 47 -15.86 7.12 -3.33
CA ASP A 47 -15.05 6.06 -2.79
C ASP A 47 -14.05 5.56 -3.85
N SER A 48 -12.77 5.58 -3.52
CA SER A 48 -11.71 5.03 -4.38
C SER A 48 -11.73 3.49 -4.40
N HIS A 49 -12.37 2.86 -3.41
CA HIS A 49 -12.42 1.41 -3.24
C HIS A 49 -13.85 0.89 -2.94
N PRO A 50 -14.84 1.06 -3.82
CA PRO A 50 -16.26 0.85 -3.55
C PRO A 50 -16.69 -0.60 -3.22
N MET A 51 -15.76 -1.50 -3.04
CA MET A 51 -15.99 -2.90 -2.65
C MET A 51 -15.18 -3.29 -1.41
N ASN A 52 -14.54 -2.33 -0.74
CA ASN A 52 -13.68 -2.60 0.39
C ASN A 52 -13.86 -1.59 1.51
N SER A 53 -14.77 -1.85 2.41
CA SER A 53 -15.17 -0.98 3.53
C SER A 53 -14.05 -0.59 4.52
N LEU A 54 -12.82 -0.91 4.25
CA LEU A 54 -11.66 -0.46 5.01
C LEU A 54 -10.90 0.67 4.32
N LEU A 55 -11.19 0.94 3.05
CA LEU A 55 -10.47 1.88 2.21
C LEU A 55 -11.47 2.74 1.43
N TRP A 56 -11.37 4.06 1.51
CA TRP A 56 -12.24 5.01 0.80
C TRP A 56 -11.49 6.17 0.14
N SER A 57 -10.21 6.34 0.41
CA SER A 57 -9.34 7.37 -0.17
C SER A 57 -8.09 6.76 -0.78
N ASP A 58 -7.67 7.30 -1.92
CA ASP A 58 -6.44 6.99 -2.64
C ASP A 58 -6.04 8.29 -3.34
N VAL A 59 -5.12 9.05 -2.73
CA VAL A 59 -4.82 10.44 -3.13
C VAL A 59 -3.98 10.51 -4.39
N ASP A 60 -3.05 9.58 -4.58
CA ASP A 60 -2.17 9.57 -5.76
C ASP A 60 -2.66 8.65 -6.90
N GLY A 61 -3.68 7.81 -6.62
CA GLY A 61 -4.38 7.01 -7.63
C GLY A 61 -3.63 5.75 -8.07
N ASP A 62 -2.81 5.18 -7.20
CA ASP A 62 -2.04 3.98 -7.52
C ASP A 62 -2.77 2.66 -7.20
N GLY A 63 -3.90 2.73 -6.49
CA GLY A 63 -4.75 1.60 -6.14
C GLY A 63 -4.52 1.06 -4.74
N PHE A 64 -3.61 1.62 -3.97
CA PHE A 64 -3.48 1.40 -2.53
C PHE A 64 -4.23 2.51 -1.77
N GLY A 65 -4.83 2.17 -0.64
CA GLY A 65 -5.67 3.13 0.09
C GLY A 65 -4.91 3.83 1.21
N ASP A 66 -5.25 5.10 1.46
CA ASP A 66 -4.56 5.96 2.44
C ASP A 66 -4.89 5.62 3.91
N GLN A 67 -5.85 4.71 4.17
CA GLN A 67 -6.33 4.43 5.53
C GLN A 67 -5.32 3.60 6.32
N GLU A 68 -4.74 4.20 7.35
CA GLU A 68 -3.75 3.55 8.21
C GLU A 68 -4.30 2.34 8.98
N GLY A 69 -3.46 1.34 9.18
CA GLY A 69 -3.74 0.21 10.09
C GLY A 69 -4.59 -0.90 9.50
N THR A 70 -4.92 -0.85 8.22
CA THR A 70 -5.73 -1.87 7.54
C THR A 70 -4.92 -3.08 7.07
N GLY A 71 -3.60 -2.97 7.02
CA GLY A 71 -2.71 -3.96 6.38
C GLY A 71 -2.74 -3.91 4.84
N LEU A 72 -3.50 -2.96 4.29
CA LEU A 72 -3.62 -2.64 2.86
C LEU A 72 -3.33 -1.16 2.62
N SER A 73 -2.85 -0.47 3.68
CA SER A 73 -2.55 0.96 3.65
C SER A 73 -1.39 1.25 2.72
N ASP A 74 -1.52 2.33 1.96
CA ASP A 74 -0.41 2.91 1.24
C ASP A 74 0.65 3.47 2.21
N ASP A 75 1.89 3.08 2.01
CA ASP A 75 3.04 3.60 2.77
C ASP A 75 3.59 4.91 2.18
N CYS A 76 3.15 5.29 0.97
CA CYS A 76 3.58 6.49 0.24
C CYS A 76 2.40 7.31 -0.34
N PRO A 77 1.38 7.71 0.42
CA PRO A 77 0.06 8.16 -0.03
C PRO A 77 0.01 9.45 -0.85
N GLU A 78 1.12 10.07 -1.17
CA GLU A 78 1.23 11.25 -2.04
C GLU A 78 2.09 10.97 -3.28
N VAL A 79 2.57 9.73 -3.46
CA VAL A 79 3.58 9.40 -4.47
C VAL A 79 3.23 8.08 -5.14
N PHE A 80 2.55 8.14 -6.28
CA PHE A 80 2.17 6.97 -7.07
C PHE A 80 3.28 5.92 -7.14
N GLY A 81 3.01 4.70 -6.71
CA GLY A 81 3.95 3.59 -6.68
C GLY A 81 3.30 2.25 -6.98
N ILE A 82 4.09 1.21 -7.13
CA ILE A 82 3.62 -0.14 -7.48
C ILE A 82 4.23 -1.22 -6.61
N SER A 83 5.00 -0.84 -5.59
CA SER A 83 5.62 -1.80 -4.68
C SER A 83 4.59 -2.53 -3.82
N SER A 84 4.83 -3.80 -3.53
CA SER A 84 3.86 -4.68 -2.85
C SER A 84 4.49 -5.71 -1.90
N GLU A 85 5.83 -5.76 -1.80
CA GLU A 85 6.53 -6.79 -1.03
C GLU A 85 7.07 -6.28 0.32
N ASP A 86 7.51 -5.01 0.40
CA ASP A 86 8.07 -4.40 1.61
C ASP A 86 7.24 -3.21 2.09
N LYS A 87 6.95 -2.27 1.23
CA LYS A 87 6.08 -1.12 1.41
C LYS A 87 5.03 -1.14 0.31
N LEU A 88 3.77 -0.89 0.65
CA LEU A 88 2.70 -0.81 -0.33
C LEU A 88 2.68 0.58 -0.97
N GLY A 89 2.41 0.68 -2.27
CA GLY A 89 2.18 1.96 -2.94
C GLY A 89 3.40 2.86 -3.09
N CYS A 90 4.63 2.39 -2.85
CA CYS A 90 5.81 3.21 -3.02
C CYS A 90 6.46 2.99 -4.41
N ILE A 91 7.37 3.91 -4.79
CA ILE A 91 8.10 3.80 -6.06
C ILE A 91 8.87 2.48 -6.11
N ASP A 92 8.67 1.76 -7.18
CA ASP A 92 9.38 0.55 -7.57
C ASP A 92 9.83 0.73 -9.04
N SER A 93 11.10 1.06 -9.24
CA SER A 93 11.61 1.48 -10.55
C SER A 93 11.82 0.35 -11.53
N ASP A 94 12.01 -0.87 -11.06
CA ASP A 94 12.27 -2.04 -11.91
C ASP A 94 11.12 -3.06 -11.94
N GLY A 95 10.12 -2.89 -11.05
CA GLY A 95 8.89 -3.67 -11.05
C GLY A 95 9.03 -5.06 -10.44
N ASP A 96 9.96 -5.27 -9.52
CA ASP A 96 10.12 -6.57 -8.85
C ASP A 96 9.25 -6.72 -7.58
N GLY A 97 8.51 -5.67 -7.22
CA GLY A 97 7.61 -5.58 -6.08
C GLY A 97 8.23 -4.94 -4.83
N TRP A 98 9.54 -4.76 -4.80
CA TRP A 98 10.20 -4.06 -3.70
C TRP A 98 10.29 -2.56 -3.99
N SER A 99 10.07 -1.75 -2.97
CA SER A 99 10.22 -0.31 -3.11
C SER A 99 11.69 0.07 -3.36
N ASP A 100 11.95 1.14 -4.12
CA ASP A 100 13.32 1.65 -4.35
C ASP A 100 14.08 1.89 -3.04
N GLU A 101 13.37 2.20 -1.96
CA GLU A 101 13.97 2.40 -0.64
C GLU A 101 14.36 1.08 0.03
N GLY A 102 13.58 0.03 -0.15
CA GLY A 102 13.81 -1.31 0.40
C GLY A 102 14.70 -2.19 -0.46
N ASP A 103 14.87 -1.81 -1.73
CA ASP A 103 15.67 -2.55 -2.70
C ASP A 103 17.13 -2.09 -2.74
N TYR A 104 18.05 -3.05 -2.62
CA TYR A 104 19.47 -2.77 -2.77
C TYR A 104 19.90 -2.57 -4.24
N TYR A 105 19.07 -2.97 -5.21
CA TYR A 105 19.33 -2.90 -6.65
C TYR A 105 18.13 -2.36 -7.44
N PRO A 106 17.65 -1.13 -7.19
CA PRO A 106 16.38 -0.61 -7.69
C PRO A 106 16.31 -0.37 -9.22
N SER A 107 17.10 -1.08 -9.97
CA SER A 107 17.12 -1.12 -11.43
C SER A 107 17.42 -2.51 -11.98
N ASP A 108 17.35 -3.55 -11.16
CA ASP A 108 17.61 -4.95 -11.53
C ASP A 108 16.53 -5.87 -10.95
N PRO A 109 15.44 -6.12 -11.69
CA PRO A 109 14.25 -6.85 -11.20
C PRO A 109 14.51 -8.32 -10.86
N SER A 110 15.74 -8.76 -10.93
CA SER A 110 16.16 -10.12 -10.51
C SER A 110 16.78 -10.13 -9.11
N ARG A 111 16.95 -8.97 -8.46
CA ARG A 111 17.76 -8.83 -7.24
C ARG A 111 17.31 -7.67 -6.38
N HIS A 112 16.80 -7.95 -5.20
CA HIS A 112 16.42 -6.93 -4.20
C HIS A 112 17.28 -6.97 -2.92
N LYS A 113 18.01 -8.04 -2.64
CA LYS A 113 18.84 -8.19 -1.43
C LYS A 113 20.32 -8.25 -1.73
N ARG A 114 21.12 -7.64 -0.86
CA ARG A 114 22.57 -7.73 -0.94
C ARG A 114 23.03 -9.18 -0.72
N SER A 115 23.76 -9.74 -1.66
CA SER A 115 24.37 -11.06 -1.51
C SER A 115 25.47 -11.01 -0.43
N LEU A 116 25.32 -11.80 0.62
CA LEU A 116 26.35 -11.98 1.65
C LEU A 116 27.42 -13.00 1.26
N LEU A 117 27.24 -13.74 0.15
CA LEU A 117 28.15 -14.77 -0.32
C LEU A 117 29.62 -14.32 -0.42
N PRO A 118 29.93 -13.16 -1.04
CA PRO A 118 31.33 -12.72 -1.11
C PRO A 118 31.95 -12.43 0.25
N MET A 119 31.19 -11.89 1.20
CA MET A 119 31.71 -11.69 2.56
C MET A 119 31.96 -13.01 3.30
N ILE A 120 31.09 -13.99 3.17
CA ILE A 120 31.26 -15.31 3.80
C ILE A 120 32.49 -16.01 3.22
N VAL A 121 32.70 -15.94 1.91
CA VAL A 121 33.87 -16.52 1.24
C VAL A 121 35.17 -15.84 1.72
N VAL A 122 35.21 -14.53 1.80
CA VAL A 122 36.38 -13.78 2.29
C VAL A 122 36.69 -14.11 3.74
N LEU A 123 35.68 -14.15 4.61
CA LEU A 123 35.86 -14.52 6.02
C LEU A 123 36.35 -15.97 6.20
N SER A 124 35.85 -16.91 5.40
CA SER A 124 36.29 -18.29 5.42
C SER A 124 37.75 -18.45 4.94
N ILE A 125 38.17 -17.73 3.92
CA ILE A 125 39.55 -17.69 3.45
C ILE A 125 40.47 -17.10 4.51
N LEU A 126 40.10 -15.99 5.14
CA LEU A 126 40.87 -15.38 6.23
C LEU A 126 41.04 -16.31 7.44
N ALA A 127 39.98 -17.03 7.81
CA ALA A 127 40.04 -18.03 8.90
C ALA A 127 40.98 -19.20 8.55
N LEU A 128 40.97 -19.68 7.32
CA LEU A 128 41.89 -20.73 6.84
C LEU A 128 43.33 -20.25 6.87
N VAL A 129 43.61 -19.06 6.37
CA VAL A 129 44.96 -18.45 6.37
C VAL A 129 45.49 -18.30 7.84
N ALA A 130 44.64 -17.81 8.75
CA ALA A 130 45.02 -17.68 10.17
C ALA A 130 45.31 -19.04 10.82
N SER A 131 44.53 -20.06 10.48
CA SER A 131 44.74 -21.42 10.98
C SER A 131 46.07 -22.04 10.52
N VAL A 132 46.40 -21.84 9.22
CA VAL A 132 47.64 -22.31 8.63
C VAL A 132 48.86 -21.57 9.24
N ALA A 133 48.75 -20.25 9.39
CA ALA A 133 49.81 -19.44 10.01
C ALA A 133 50.07 -19.87 11.49
N GLY A 134 49.00 -20.10 12.26
CA GLY A 134 49.09 -20.60 13.63
C GLY A 134 49.73 -21.99 13.73
N TYR A 135 49.44 -22.87 12.77
CA TYR A 135 50.05 -24.19 12.69
C TYR A 135 51.55 -24.13 12.40
N VAL A 136 51.93 -23.28 11.41
CA VAL A 136 53.37 -23.11 11.04
C VAL A 136 54.17 -22.52 12.18
N LEU A 137 53.62 -21.61 12.97
CA LEU A 137 54.32 -21.03 14.17
C LEU A 137 54.47 -22.01 15.31
N ARG A 138 53.69 -23.09 15.40
CA ARG A 138 53.79 -24.13 16.42
C ARG A 138 54.82 -25.23 16.11
N ILE A 139 55.28 -25.31 14.86
CA ILE A 139 56.24 -26.33 14.40
C ILE A 139 57.67 -25.81 14.50
N LYS A 140 57.88 -24.51 14.74
CA LYS A 140 59.20 -23.91 15.07
C LYS A 140 59.41 -23.81 16.57
#